data_e2d72cc2d08f6140437a7a855b5034f4
#
_entry.id   e2d72cc2d08f6140437a7a855b5034f4
#
_cell.length_a   1.000
_cell.length_b   1.000
_cell.length_c   1.000
_cell.angle_alpha   90.00
_cell.angle_beta   90.00
_cell.angle_gamma   90.00
#
_symmetry.space_group_name_H-M   'P 1'
#
loop_
_entity.id
_entity.type
_entity.pdbx_description
1 polymer ?
#
loop_
_entity_poly.entity_id
_entity_poly.type
_entity_poly.pdbx_seq_one_letter_code
_entity_poly.pdbx_strand_id
1 'polypeptide(L)'
;MGGGPAGLMAAEVLAEGGVRVELFDAMPSLGRKFLMAGKGGLNITHSEPFDAFCARYGSQRTRIEPMLAAFDATALRDWAARLGVETFVGSSGRVFPTEKKAAPLLRAWLHRLREAGVSMHVRHRWLGFGDGPRSLRFATPAGERCRAFDAVVLAMGGGSWARLGSDGAWLPILTEKGVPIAPLLPSNCGFDVPWSVHFCERFAGQPVKSVVLSMKDSDGQPLRRQGEFVVTANGVEGSLIYAFSAPLREQILAAGEATIELDLAPGRDHARVLTEVSQPRGSRSISSHLQSKVGIAGVKAGLLRECLPADAFQQPARLAAAIKALPLRLVATRPIDEAISTAGGVRFEGLAAGQMLASVPGVFCAGERLDWEAPTGGYLLTACFASGRTAGAGVLAWLAGRVPLSLPGSGVGP
;
A
#
# COMPACT_ATOMS: atom_id res chain seq x y z
N MET A 1 -8.52 -2.09 18.83
CA MET A 1 -7.11 -1.64 18.91
C MET A 1 -6.68 -1.10 17.55
N GLY A 2 -6.26 0.20 17.51
CA GLY A 2 -5.92 0.94 16.28
C GLY A 2 -7.12 1.70 15.72
N GLY A 3 -7.04 3.03 15.69
CA GLY A 3 -8.06 3.95 15.18
C GLY A 3 -7.88 4.31 13.70
N GLY A 4 -7.35 3.37 12.90
CA GLY A 4 -7.32 3.42 11.44
C GLY A 4 -8.61 2.93 10.79
N PRO A 5 -8.69 2.91 9.44
CA PRO A 5 -9.91 2.53 8.71
C PRO A 5 -10.50 1.18 9.13
N ALA A 6 -9.68 0.15 9.30
CA ALA A 6 -10.14 -1.17 9.70
C ALA A 6 -10.70 -1.19 11.12
N GLY A 7 -10.03 -0.54 12.08
CA GLY A 7 -10.49 -0.50 13.48
C GLY A 7 -11.73 0.36 13.66
N LEU A 8 -11.83 1.49 12.96
CA LEU A 8 -13.04 2.33 12.96
C LEU A 8 -14.25 1.60 12.36
N MET A 9 -14.04 0.86 11.25
CA MET A 9 -15.09 0.08 10.62
C MET A 9 -15.54 -1.10 11.51
N ALA A 10 -14.61 -1.79 12.16
CA ALA A 10 -14.96 -2.83 13.13
C ALA A 10 -15.76 -2.24 14.29
N ALA A 11 -15.36 -1.07 14.81
CA ALA A 11 -16.09 -0.38 15.89
C ALA A 11 -17.52 0.01 15.47
N GLU A 12 -17.72 0.43 14.22
CA GLU A 12 -19.04 0.76 13.67
C GLU A 12 -19.94 -0.48 13.65
N VAL A 13 -19.46 -1.58 13.06
CA VAL A 13 -20.23 -2.84 13.01
C VAL A 13 -20.61 -3.34 14.41
N LEU A 14 -19.68 -3.24 15.35
CA LEU A 14 -19.92 -3.67 16.74
C LEU A 14 -20.95 -2.78 17.43
N ALA A 15 -20.88 -1.46 17.26
CA ALA A 15 -21.84 -0.53 17.82
C ALA A 15 -23.25 -0.73 17.22
N GLU A 16 -23.33 -0.91 15.89
CA GLU A 16 -24.58 -1.28 15.20
C GLU A 16 -25.15 -2.61 15.71
N GLY A 17 -24.28 -3.55 16.10
CA GLY A 17 -24.67 -4.83 16.72
C GLY A 17 -25.06 -4.73 18.21
N GLY A 18 -25.09 -3.53 18.78
CA GLY A 18 -25.57 -3.26 20.14
C GLY A 18 -24.60 -3.64 21.26
N VAL A 19 -23.32 -3.91 20.98
CA VAL A 19 -22.30 -4.19 22.00
C VAL A 19 -21.56 -2.92 22.43
N ARG A 20 -21.13 -2.87 23.69
CA ARG A 20 -20.30 -1.77 24.19
C ARG A 20 -18.90 -1.81 23.55
N VAL A 21 -18.51 -0.74 22.90
CA VAL A 21 -17.25 -0.65 22.16
C VAL A 21 -16.30 0.36 22.80
N GLU A 22 -15.08 -0.09 23.06
CA GLU A 22 -13.95 0.76 23.45
C GLU A 22 -12.85 0.68 22.40
N LEU A 23 -12.50 1.81 21.80
CA LEU A 23 -11.48 1.94 20.75
C LEU A 23 -10.23 2.59 21.35
N PHE A 24 -9.10 1.92 21.22
CA PHE A 24 -7.80 2.37 21.74
C PHE A 24 -6.83 2.67 20.59
N ASP A 25 -6.09 3.78 20.70
CA ASP A 25 -5.04 4.16 19.76
C ASP A 25 -3.81 4.69 20.51
N ALA A 26 -2.62 4.31 20.06
CA ALA A 26 -1.36 4.78 20.63
C ALA A 26 -1.10 6.27 20.38
N MET A 27 -1.69 6.82 19.32
CA MET A 27 -1.46 8.18 18.86
C MET A 27 -2.40 9.18 19.55
N PRO A 28 -2.07 10.50 19.54
CA PRO A 28 -2.91 11.53 20.16
C PRO A 28 -4.20 11.83 19.40
N SER A 29 -4.39 11.27 18.20
CA SER A 29 -5.62 11.38 17.40
C SER A 29 -5.81 10.15 16.53
N LEU A 30 -7.05 9.81 16.22
CA LEU A 30 -7.42 8.69 15.36
C LEU A 30 -7.22 9.03 13.87
N GLY A 31 -7.07 8.02 13.02
CA GLY A 31 -7.06 8.16 11.57
C GLY A 31 -5.84 8.88 10.98
N ARG A 32 -4.70 8.93 11.65
CA ARG A 32 -3.53 9.72 11.22
C ARG A 32 -2.99 9.28 9.85
N LYS A 33 -2.78 7.97 9.62
CA LYS A 33 -2.35 7.44 8.32
C LYS A 33 -3.42 7.65 7.25
N PHE A 34 -4.71 7.55 7.60
CA PHE A 34 -5.82 7.86 6.70
C PHE A 34 -5.83 9.34 6.25
N LEU A 35 -5.58 10.28 7.18
CA LEU A 35 -5.43 11.70 6.84
C LEU A 35 -4.23 11.96 5.94
N MET A 36 -3.10 11.24 6.15
CA MET A 36 -1.91 11.34 5.32
C MET A 36 -2.19 10.83 3.90
N ALA A 37 -2.92 9.73 3.74
CA ALA A 37 -3.33 9.21 2.44
C ALA A 37 -4.16 10.23 1.62
N GLY A 38 -4.85 11.14 2.30
CA GLY A 38 -5.62 12.23 1.70
C GLY A 38 -4.82 13.48 1.32
N LYS A 39 -3.51 13.55 1.57
CA LYS A 39 -2.71 14.78 1.35
C LYS A 39 -2.66 15.20 -0.12
N GLY A 40 -2.58 14.25 -1.06
CA GLY A 40 -2.63 14.49 -2.51
C GLY A 40 -4.02 14.29 -3.13
N GLY A 41 -5.06 14.12 -2.30
CA GLY A 41 -6.41 13.73 -2.69
C GLY A 41 -6.74 12.31 -2.24
N LEU A 42 -7.77 12.16 -1.38
CA LEU A 42 -8.16 10.87 -0.84
C LEU A 42 -8.77 9.98 -1.93
N ASN A 43 -8.03 9.00 -2.39
CA ASN A 43 -8.56 7.95 -3.25
C ASN A 43 -9.09 6.80 -2.37
N ILE A 44 -10.43 6.70 -2.22
CA ILE A 44 -11.04 5.76 -1.27
C ILE A 44 -11.24 4.36 -1.85
N THR A 45 -11.50 4.25 -3.16
CA THR A 45 -11.70 2.99 -3.87
C THR A 45 -11.45 3.16 -5.38
N HIS A 46 -11.75 2.13 -6.18
CA HIS A 46 -11.64 2.13 -7.64
C HIS A 46 -12.92 1.62 -8.28
N SER A 47 -13.27 2.14 -9.46
CA SER A 47 -14.52 1.81 -10.18
C SER A 47 -14.36 0.68 -11.19
N GLU A 48 -13.24 -0.03 -11.22
CA GLU A 48 -13.09 -1.16 -12.14
C GLU A 48 -14.02 -2.34 -11.77
N PRO A 49 -14.33 -3.23 -12.71
CA PRO A 49 -15.16 -4.41 -12.46
C PRO A 49 -14.63 -5.25 -11.30
N PHE A 50 -15.52 -5.87 -10.51
CA PHE A 50 -15.20 -6.60 -9.29
C PHE A 50 -14.10 -7.65 -9.47
N ASP A 51 -14.14 -8.44 -10.55
CA ASP A 51 -13.13 -9.45 -10.84
C ASP A 51 -11.73 -8.85 -11.03
N ALA A 52 -11.63 -7.77 -11.81
CA ALA A 52 -10.38 -7.04 -12.01
C ALA A 52 -9.89 -6.38 -10.72
N PHE A 53 -10.82 -5.88 -9.88
CA PHE A 53 -10.52 -5.32 -8.57
C PHE A 53 -9.91 -6.40 -7.64
N CYS A 54 -10.53 -7.58 -7.57
CA CYS A 54 -10.04 -8.69 -6.75
C CYS A 54 -8.66 -9.21 -7.23
N ALA A 55 -8.40 -9.18 -8.53
CA ALA A 55 -7.11 -9.58 -9.10
C ALA A 55 -5.93 -8.70 -8.61
N ARG A 56 -6.20 -7.48 -8.09
CA ARG A 56 -5.17 -6.58 -7.56
C ARG A 56 -4.50 -7.07 -6.27
N TYR A 57 -5.08 -8.08 -5.61
CA TYR A 57 -4.52 -8.67 -4.38
C TYR A 57 -3.64 -9.91 -4.67
N GLY A 58 -3.33 -10.18 -5.94
CA GLY A 58 -2.39 -11.23 -6.34
C GLY A 58 -2.72 -12.60 -5.73
N SER A 59 -1.74 -13.24 -5.12
CA SER A 59 -1.87 -14.56 -4.49
C SER A 59 -2.90 -14.60 -3.34
N GLN A 60 -3.22 -13.47 -2.74
CA GLN A 60 -4.19 -13.38 -1.63
C GLN A 60 -5.62 -13.11 -2.11
N ARG A 61 -5.87 -13.07 -3.42
CA ARG A 61 -7.19 -12.84 -4.00
C ARG A 61 -8.27 -13.71 -3.34
N THR A 62 -8.06 -15.01 -3.26
CA THR A 62 -9.04 -15.97 -2.71
C THR A 62 -9.40 -15.72 -1.25
N ARG A 63 -8.49 -15.07 -0.49
CA ARG A 63 -8.70 -14.72 0.91
C ARG A 63 -9.40 -13.37 1.09
N ILE A 64 -9.13 -12.42 0.19
CA ILE A 64 -9.68 -11.06 0.25
C ILE A 64 -11.04 -10.96 -0.46
N GLU A 65 -11.26 -11.69 -1.55
CA GLU A 65 -12.48 -11.64 -2.35
C GLU A 65 -13.78 -11.84 -1.54
N PRO A 66 -13.90 -12.78 -0.60
CA PRO A 66 -15.12 -12.91 0.23
C PRO A 66 -15.41 -11.67 1.08
N MET A 67 -14.38 -10.98 1.57
CA MET A 67 -14.54 -9.74 2.34
C MET A 67 -15.00 -8.60 1.44
N LEU A 68 -14.44 -8.51 0.23
CA LEU A 68 -14.84 -7.52 -0.77
C LEU A 68 -16.25 -7.78 -1.30
N ALA A 69 -16.66 -9.04 -1.45
CA ALA A 69 -18.03 -9.38 -1.84
C ALA A 69 -19.05 -8.90 -0.79
N ALA A 70 -18.67 -8.88 0.48
CA ALA A 70 -19.51 -8.36 1.57
C ALA A 70 -19.47 -6.81 1.67
N PHE A 71 -18.41 -6.17 1.19
CA PHE A 71 -18.26 -4.71 1.23
C PHE A 71 -17.31 -4.23 0.11
N ASP A 72 -17.85 -4.08 -1.07
CA ASP A 72 -17.14 -3.70 -2.30
C ASP A 72 -16.98 -2.18 -2.49
N ALA A 73 -16.51 -1.79 -3.65
CA ALA A 73 -16.32 -0.39 -4.02
C ALA A 73 -17.66 0.40 -4.03
N THR A 74 -18.77 -0.24 -4.42
CA THR A 74 -20.11 0.38 -4.45
C THR A 74 -20.60 0.57 -3.01
N ALA A 75 -20.54 -0.48 -2.20
CA ALA A 75 -20.93 -0.41 -0.79
C ALA A 75 -20.12 0.65 -0.01
N LEU A 76 -18.83 0.80 -0.33
CA LEU A 76 -18.00 1.84 0.28
C LEU A 76 -18.43 3.26 -0.13
N ARG A 77 -18.79 3.47 -1.39
CA ARG A 77 -19.33 4.76 -1.85
C ARG A 77 -20.66 5.09 -1.18
N ASP A 78 -21.56 4.13 -1.10
CA ASP A 78 -22.85 4.28 -0.43
C ASP A 78 -22.68 4.56 1.07
N TRP A 79 -21.71 3.91 1.70
CA TRP A 79 -21.35 4.19 3.09
C TRP A 79 -20.84 5.64 3.28
N ALA A 80 -19.99 6.13 2.38
CA ALA A 80 -19.52 7.51 2.41
C ALA A 80 -20.66 8.52 2.19
N ALA A 81 -21.58 8.23 1.26
CA ALA A 81 -22.77 9.04 1.02
C ALA A 81 -23.68 9.14 2.25
N ARG A 82 -23.86 8.02 3.01
CA ARG A 82 -24.57 8.02 4.29
C ARG A 82 -23.88 8.82 5.39
N LEU A 83 -22.61 9.17 5.22
CA LEU A 83 -21.88 10.13 6.07
C LEU A 83 -21.97 11.57 5.56
N GLY A 84 -22.76 11.84 4.51
CA GLY A 84 -22.85 13.14 3.87
C GLY A 84 -21.66 13.48 2.98
N VAL A 85 -20.90 12.48 2.53
CA VAL A 85 -19.71 12.65 1.70
C VAL A 85 -19.93 12.01 0.33
N GLU A 86 -20.31 12.85 -0.64
CA GLU A 86 -20.46 12.44 -2.04
C GLU A 86 -19.11 12.09 -2.68
N THR A 87 -19.14 11.16 -3.64
CA THR A 87 -17.95 10.68 -4.34
C THR A 87 -18.08 10.77 -5.84
N PHE A 88 -16.97 10.99 -6.55
CA PHE A 88 -16.91 10.96 -8.00
C PHE A 88 -15.80 10.02 -8.51
N VAL A 89 -15.96 9.54 -9.74
CA VAL A 89 -14.97 8.73 -10.44
C VAL A 89 -14.08 9.63 -11.28
N GLY A 90 -12.78 9.60 -11.04
CA GLY A 90 -11.78 10.28 -11.87
C GLY A 90 -11.52 9.55 -13.18
N SER A 91 -10.83 10.20 -14.12
CA SER A 91 -10.52 9.66 -15.47
C SER A 91 -9.71 8.34 -15.44
N SER A 92 -9.02 8.07 -14.36
CA SER A 92 -8.25 6.82 -14.16
C SER A 92 -9.04 5.71 -13.47
N GLY A 93 -10.35 5.86 -13.26
CA GLY A 93 -11.18 4.92 -12.49
C GLY A 93 -11.07 5.06 -10.97
N ARG A 94 -10.14 5.87 -10.46
CA ARG A 94 -10.01 6.16 -9.02
C ARG A 94 -11.21 6.93 -8.52
N VAL A 95 -11.70 6.57 -7.33
CA VAL A 95 -12.85 7.22 -6.69
C VAL A 95 -12.40 8.13 -5.58
N PHE A 96 -12.87 9.36 -5.60
CA PHE A 96 -12.51 10.41 -4.63
C PHE A 96 -13.77 11.01 -4.00
N PRO A 97 -13.71 11.45 -2.72
CA PRO A 97 -14.68 12.41 -2.21
C PRO A 97 -14.68 13.68 -3.08
N THR A 98 -15.83 14.34 -3.20
CA THR A 98 -15.97 15.55 -4.05
C THR A 98 -14.95 16.62 -3.68
N GLU A 99 -14.67 16.81 -2.40
CA GLU A 99 -13.64 17.75 -1.93
C GLU A 99 -12.21 17.20 -2.02
N LYS A 100 -12.03 15.95 -2.41
CA LYS A 100 -10.74 15.22 -2.43
C LYS A 100 -10.02 15.14 -1.08
N LYS A 101 -10.64 15.52 0.03
CA LYS A 101 -10.04 15.59 1.37
C LYS A 101 -10.49 14.42 2.24
N ALA A 102 -9.57 13.90 3.06
CA ALA A 102 -9.88 12.85 4.04
C ALA A 102 -10.55 13.38 5.30
N ALA A 103 -10.26 14.62 5.69
CA ALA A 103 -10.69 15.16 6.97
C ALA A 103 -12.21 15.31 7.15
N PRO A 104 -13.01 15.73 6.15
CA PRO A 104 -14.47 15.76 6.28
C PRO A 104 -15.05 14.37 6.53
N LEU A 105 -14.63 13.37 5.75
CA LEU A 105 -15.09 11.98 5.90
C LEU A 105 -14.74 11.43 7.29
N LEU A 106 -13.49 11.61 7.73
CA LEU A 106 -13.08 11.14 9.06
C LEU A 106 -13.86 11.83 10.19
N ARG A 107 -14.10 13.12 10.10
CA ARG A 107 -14.87 13.86 11.11
C ARG A 107 -16.30 13.37 11.21
N ALA A 108 -16.99 13.24 10.08
CA ALA A 108 -18.35 12.70 10.04
C ALA A 108 -18.41 11.27 10.61
N TRP A 109 -17.45 10.43 10.27
CA TRP A 109 -17.35 9.07 10.79
C TRP A 109 -17.13 9.02 12.30
N LEU A 110 -16.16 9.78 12.82
CA LEU A 110 -15.90 9.85 14.26
C LEU A 110 -17.07 10.45 15.05
N HIS A 111 -17.83 11.35 14.45
CA HIS A 111 -19.06 11.89 15.04
C HIS A 111 -20.12 10.78 15.17
N ARG A 112 -20.44 10.07 14.09
CA ARG A 112 -21.37 8.95 14.08
C ARG A 112 -21.00 7.87 15.09
N LEU A 113 -19.71 7.51 15.20
CA LEU A 113 -19.25 6.54 16.19
C LEU A 113 -19.47 7.01 17.65
N ARG A 114 -19.28 8.31 17.94
CA ARG A 114 -19.56 8.86 19.28
C ARG A 114 -21.04 8.85 19.60
N GLU A 115 -21.88 9.22 18.65
CA GLU A 115 -23.35 9.14 18.79
C GLU A 115 -23.82 7.68 19.01
N ALA A 116 -23.16 6.72 18.39
CA ALA A 116 -23.38 5.29 18.63
C ALA A 116 -22.77 4.76 19.97
N GLY A 117 -22.24 5.65 20.82
CA GLY A 117 -21.73 5.28 22.14
C GLY A 117 -20.31 4.67 22.17
N VAL A 118 -19.56 4.73 21.07
CA VAL A 118 -18.17 4.22 21.04
C VAL A 118 -17.25 5.10 21.89
N SER A 119 -16.64 4.53 22.93
CA SER A 119 -15.65 5.19 23.77
C SER A 119 -14.28 5.19 23.11
N MET A 120 -13.65 6.35 22.93
CA MET A 120 -12.38 6.48 22.22
C MET A 120 -11.24 6.89 23.17
N HIS A 121 -10.21 6.05 23.24
CA HIS A 121 -9.05 6.22 24.12
C HIS A 121 -7.80 6.43 23.27
N VAL A 122 -7.36 7.66 23.15
CA VAL A 122 -6.09 8.04 22.48
C VAL A 122 -4.93 8.01 23.46
N ARG A 123 -3.67 7.94 22.95
CA ARG A 123 -2.45 7.81 23.75
C ARG A 123 -2.46 6.57 24.66
N HIS A 124 -3.07 5.49 24.16
CA HIS A 124 -3.11 4.18 24.80
C HIS A 124 -2.34 3.19 23.92
N ARG A 125 -1.06 3.01 24.19
CA ARG A 125 -0.21 2.07 23.46
C ARG A 125 -0.38 0.67 24.03
N TRP A 126 -0.74 -0.28 23.19
CA TRP A 126 -0.78 -1.68 23.57
C TRP A 126 0.63 -2.24 23.84
N LEU A 127 0.83 -2.84 24.99
CA LEU A 127 2.10 -3.43 25.44
C LEU A 127 2.11 -4.97 25.36
N GLY A 128 0.96 -5.60 25.08
CA GLY A 128 0.82 -7.04 25.04
C GLY A 128 -0.38 -7.53 25.81
N PHE A 129 -0.45 -8.85 25.93
CA PHE A 129 -1.49 -9.50 26.73
C PHE A 129 -1.11 -9.44 28.22
N GLY A 130 -2.12 -9.41 29.10
CA GLY A 130 -2.00 -9.56 30.55
C GLY A 130 -2.24 -11.01 30.97
N ASP A 131 -2.39 -11.24 32.26
CA ASP A 131 -2.45 -12.58 32.86
C ASP A 131 -3.79 -13.32 32.61
N GLY A 132 -4.85 -12.61 32.26
CA GLY A 132 -6.16 -13.20 31.99
C GLY A 132 -6.45 -13.38 30.50
N PRO A 133 -7.42 -14.23 30.13
CA PRO A 133 -7.88 -14.36 28.76
C PRO A 133 -8.39 -13.01 28.26
N ARG A 134 -7.89 -12.55 27.09
CA ARG A 134 -8.20 -11.26 26.47
C ARG A 134 -7.98 -10.05 27.39
N SER A 135 -7.09 -10.19 28.37
CA SER A 135 -6.55 -9.09 29.16
C SER A 135 -5.45 -8.40 28.38
N LEU A 136 -5.51 -7.08 28.27
CA LEU A 136 -4.58 -6.26 27.51
C LEU A 136 -3.90 -5.24 28.40
N ARG A 137 -2.58 -5.09 28.24
CA ARG A 137 -1.78 -4.09 28.92
C ARG A 137 -1.56 -2.88 28.03
N PHE A 138 -1.68 -1.70 28.61
CA PHE A 138 -1.55 -0.41 27.92
C PHE A 138 -0.58 0.51 28.65
N ALA A 139 0.33 1.14 27.93
CA ALA A 139 0.95 2.39 28.37
C ALA A 139 -0.03 3.55 28.11
N THR A 140 -0.35 4.30 29.15
CA THR A 140 -1.26 5.44 29.10
C THR A 140 -0.60 6.69 29.72
N PRO A 141 -1.15 7.91 29.53
CA PRO A 141 -0.63 9.09 30.20
C PRO A 141 -0.61 9.00 31.72
N ALA A 142 -1.46 8.15 32.31
CA ALA A 142 -1.55 7.92 33.76
C ALA A 142 -0.79 6.67 34.21
N GLY A 143 0.18 6.18 33.42
CA GLY A 143 0.96 4.96 33.69
C GLY A 143 0.38 3.73 33.03
N GLU A 144 0.92 2.56 33.37
CA GLU A 144 0.48 1.28 32.82
C GLU A 144 -0.91 0.90 33.39
N ARG A 145 -1.75 0.36 32.50
CA ARG A 145 -3.10 -0.12 32.84
C ARG A 145 -3.34 -1.49 32.22
N CYS A 146 -4.05 -2.35 32.94
CA CYS A 146 -4.51 -3.64 32.45
C CYS A 146 -6.05 -3.64 32.38
N ARG A 147 -6.61 -4.14 31.26
CA ARG A 147 -8.06 -4.21 31.05
C ARG A 147 -8.42 -5.50 30.34
N ALA A 148 -9.49 -6.14 30.81
CA ALA A 148 -10.05 -7.34 30.20
C ALA A 148 -11.27 -7.01 29.33
N PHE A 149 -11.46 -7.79 28.27
CA PHE A 149 -12.53 -7.62 27.29
C PHE A 149 -13.12 -8.98 26.92
N ASP A 150 -14.39 -8.98 26.49
CA ASP A 150 -15.07 -10.20 26.01
C ASP A 150 -14.53 -10.62 24.63
N ALA A 151 -14.14 -9.65 23.80
CA ALA A 151 -13.44 -9.85 22.52
C ALA A 151 -12.54 -8.65 22.19
N VAL A 152 -11.56 -8.87 21.33
CA VAL A 152 -10.58 -7.87 20.90
C VAL A 152 -10.40 -7.88 19.39
N VAL A 153 -10.47 -6.73 18.74
CA VAL A 153 -10.05 -6.57 17.33
C VAL A 153 -8.72 -5.83 17.29
N LEU A 154 -7.71 -6.46 16.71
CA LEU A 154 -6.40 -5.89 16.46
C LEU A 154 -6.36 -5.31 15.03
N ALA A 155 -6.23 -3.98 14.89
CA ALA A 155 -6.26 -3.23 13.62
C ALA A 155 -5.19 -2.12 13.60
N MET A 156 -4.00 -2.38 14.14
CA MET A 156 -2.93 -1.39 14.35
C MET A 156 -2.05 -1.16 13.10
N GLY A 157 -2.48 -1.61 11.93
CA GLY A 157 -1.75 -1.47 10.68
C GLY A 157 -0.56 -2.44 10.55
N GLY A 158 0.24 -2.27 9.52
CA GLY A 158 1.48 -3.01 9.26
C GLY A 158 2.69 -2.38 9.96
N GLY A 159 3.76 -2.05 9.19
CA GLY A 159 5.01 -1.46 9.67
C GLY A 159 5.39 -0.16 8.97
N SER A 160 4.58 0.34 8.04
CA SER A 160 4.87 1.56 7.29
C SER A 160 4.34 2.82 8.01
N TRP A 161 5.15 3.89 8.04
CA TRP A 161 4.83 5.14 8.74
C TRP A 161 4.72 5.00 10.27
N ALA A 162 5.75 4.46 10.91
CA ALA A 162 5.82 4.28 12.38
C ALA A 162 5.45 5.54 13.15
N ARG A 163 5.87 6.73 12.70
CA ARG A 163 5.52 8.03 13.28
C ARG A 163 4.01 8.36 13.26
N LEU A 164 3.22 7.63 12.48
CA LEU A 164 1.76 7.76 12.44
C LEU A 164 1.03 6.64 13.18
N GLY A 165 1.77 5.73 13.84
CA GLY A 165 1.24 4.66 14.67
C GLY A 165 1.18 3.27 14.02
N SER A 166 1.70 3.12 12.77
CA SER A 166 1.82 1.83 12.09
C SER A 166 3.30 1.40 12.15
N ASP A 167 3.74 0.89 13.30
CA ASP A 167 5.14 0.67 13.65
C ASP A 167 5.57 -0.81 13.71
N GLY A 168 4.66 -1.75 13.44
CA GLY A 168 4.96 -3.18 13.53
C GLY A 168 5.23 -3.72 14.94
N ALA A 169 5.12 -2.89 15.99
CA ALA A 169 5.44 -3.27 17.37
C ALA A 169 4.61 -4.45 17.91
N TRP A 170 3.52 -4.78 17.25
CA TRP A 170 2.67 -5.93 17.56
C TRP A 170 3.29 -7.29 17.17
N LEU A 171 4.27 -7.29 16.27
CA LEU A 171 4.83 -8.50 15.66
C LEU A 171 5.42 -9.46 16.73
N PRO A 172 6.37 -9.05 17.60
CA PRO A 172 6.92 -9.95 18.63
C PRO A 172 5.82 -10.47 19.57
N ILE A 173 4.84 -9.63 19.93
CA ILE A 173 3.77 -10.01 20.86
C ILE A 173 2.90 -11.15 20.29
N LEU A 174 2.58 -11.11 19.00
CA LEU A 174 1.79 -12.17 18.36
C LEU A 174 2.64 -13.41 18.03
N THR A 175 3.92 -13.23 17.71
CA THR A 175 4.87 -14.34 17.52
C THR A 175 4.99 -15.20 18.79
N GLU A 176 5.10 -14.58 19.95
CA GLU A 176 5.11 -15.27 21.26
C GLU A 176 3.83 -16.08 21.51
N LYS A 177 2.73 -15.71 20.90
CA LYS A 177 1.43 -16.44 20.97
C LYS A 177 1.30 -17.52 19.91
N GLY A 178 2.35 -17.83 19.15
CA GLY A 178 2.34 -18.84 18.12
C GLY A 178 1.51 -18.47 16.89
N VAL A 179 1.22 -17.16 16.67
CA VAL A 179 0.53 -16.70 15.47
C VAL A 179 1.48 -16.78 14.28
N PRO A 180 1.12 -17.46 13.18
CA PRO A 180 1.95 -17.48 11.97
C PRO A 180 1.96 -16.10 11.31
N ILE A 181 3.16 -15.55 11.11
CA ILE A 181 3.36 -14.20 10.57
C ILE A 181 4.34 -14.25 9.41
N ALA A 182 3.98 -13.63 8.29
CA ALA A 182 4.91 -13.33 7.20
C ALA A 182 5.73 -12.08 7.55
N PRO A 183 7.03 -12.04 7.22
CA PRO A 183 7.87 -10.86 7.45
C PRO A 183 7.24 -9.58 6.88
N LEU A 184 7.33 -8.48 7.62
CA LEU A 184 6.85 -7.19 7.13
C LEU A 184 7.86 -6.62 6.14
N LEU A 185 7.39 -6.32 4.93
CA LEU A 185 8.18 -5.81 3.82
C LEU A 185 7.58 -4.49 3.29
N PRO A 186 8.39 -3.59 2.72
CA PRO A 186 7.88 -2.38 2.10
C PRO A 186 7.05 -2.73 0.86
N SER A 187 5.86 -2.13 0.74
CA SER A 187 4.96 -2.24 -0.40
C SER A 187 4.56 -0.84 -0.87
N ASN A 188 4.35 -0.66 -2.18
CA ASN A 188 4.17 0.66 -2.77
C ASN A 188 5.30 1.62 -2.34
N CYS A 189 6.54 1.18 -2.51
CA CYS A 189 7.75 1.86 -2.05
C CYS A 189 8.60 2.37 -3.23
N GLY A 190 9.52 3.27 -2.92
CA GLY A 190 10.62 3.65 -3.81
C GLY A 190 11.74 2.60 -3.80
N PHE A 191 12.72 2.80 -4.68
CA PHE A 191 13.88 1.92 -4.81
C PHE A 191 15.15 2.74 -4.92
N ASP A 192 16.23 2.23 -4.33
CA ASP A 192 17.54 2.84 -4.39
C ASP A 192 18.21 2.59 -5.75
N VAL A 193 18.79 3.65 -6.29
CA VAL A 193 19.62 3.64 -7.48
C VAL A 193 20.95 4.28 -7.12
N PRO A 194 22.10 3.69 -7.49
CA PRO A 194 23.41 4.25 -7.18
C PRO A 194 23.75 5.42 -8.11
N TRP A 195 23.03 6.53 -7.94
CA TRP A 195 23.23 7.74 -8.71
C TRP A 195 24.63 8.35 -8.48
N SER A 196 25.20 8.96 -9.49
CA SER A 196 26.35 9.85 -9.28
C SER A 196 25.95 11.09 -8.48
N VAL A 197 26.90 11.65 -7.74
CA VAL A 197 26.70 12.89 -6.97
C VAL A 197 26.17 14.01 -7.88
N HIS A 198 26.79 14.16 -9.07
CA HIS A 198 26.36 15.15 -10.05
C HIS A 198 24.90 14.98 -10.50
N PHE A 199 24.46 13.74 -10.72
CA PHE A 199 23.06 13.47 -11.12
C PHE A 199 22.09 13.81 -10.00
N CYS A 200 22.39 13.40 -8.75
CA CYS A 200 21.59 13.73 -7.57
C CYS A 200 21.42 15.23 -7.38
N GLU A 201 22.54 15.97 -7.32
CA GLU A 201 22.53 17.43 -7.09
C GLU A 201 21.67 18.18 -8.12
N ARG A 202 21.66 17.69 -9.35
CA ARG A 202 20.99 18.36 -10.46
C ARG A 202 19.52 17.97 -10.62
N PHE A 203 19.16 16.71 -10.34
CA PHE A 203 17.86 16.15 -10.73
C PHE A 203 17.03 15.58 -9.59
N ALA A 204 17.53 15.49 -8.36
CA ALA A 204 16.72 15.05 -7.23
C ALA A 204 15.49 15.97 -7.04
N GLY A 205 14.34 15.36 -6.85
CA GLY A 205 13.03 16.03 -6.76
C GLY A 205 12.35 16.27 -8.12
N GLN A 206 13.01 16.00 -9.24
CA GLN A 206 12.43 16.24 -10.57
C GLN A 206 11.55 15.06 -11.04
N PRO A 207 10.34 15.32 -11.58
CA PRO A 207 9.51 14.30 -12.17
C PRO A 207 10.00 13.91 -13.59
N VAL A 208 10.01 12.62 -13.86
CA VAL A 208 10.22 12.03 -15.19
C VAL A 208 8.85 11.69 -15.76
N LYS A 209 8.33 12.56 -16.61
CA LYS A 209 6.96 12.45 -17.15
C LYS A 209 6.92 11.71 -18.48
N SER A 210 5.76 11.11 -18.76
CA SER A 210 5.47 10.48 -20.04
C SER A 210 6.56 9.49 -20.47
N VAL A 211 6.77 8.46 -19.66
CA VAL A 211 7.65 7.33 -19.93
C VAL A 211 6.89 6.03 -19.85
N VAL A 212 7.43 4.97 -20.45
CA VAL A 212 6.95 3.60 -20.21
C VAL A 212 8.03 2.85 -19.47
N LEU A 213 7.63 2.23 -18.37
CA LEU A 213 8.44 1.29 -17.62
C LEU A 213 8.07 -0.14 -18.06
N SER A 214 9.08 -0.95 -18.32
CA SER A 214 8.94 -2.37 -18.65
C SER A 214 9.89 -3.20 -17.78
N MET A 215 9.43 -4.39 -17.38
CA MET A 215 10.23 -5.42 -16.73
C MET A 215 9.60 -6.79 -16.98
N LYS A 216 10.27 -7.87 -16.59
CA LYS A 216 9.66 -9.20 -16.48
C LYS A 216 9.42 -9.49 -15.00
N ASP A 217 8.30 -10.14 -14.67
CA ASP A 217 8.07 -10.64 -13.32
C ASP A 217 8.86 -11.93 -13.04
N SER A 218 8.65 -12.54 -11.87
CA SER A 218 9.31 -13.81 -11.47
C SER A 218 9.00 -14.97 -12.40
N ASP A 219 7.85 -14.93 -13.06
CA ASP A 219 7.39 -15.98 -14.01
C ASP A 219 7.83 -15.68 -15.45
N GLY A 220 8.63 -14.61 -15.64
CA GLY A 220 9.12 -14.18 -16.95
C GLY A 220 8.08 -13.44 -17.78
N GLN A 221 6.90 -13.13 -17.23
CA GLN A 221 5.85 -12.41 -17.94
C GLN A 221 6.20 -10.93 -18.07
N PRO A 222 5.99 -10.34 -19.26
CA PRO A 222 6.29 -8.94 -19.48
C PRO A 222 5.26 -8.04 -18.77
N LEU A 223 5.76 -7.20 -17.90
CA LEU A 223 4.98 -6.12 -17.28
C LEU A 223 5.35 -4.80 -17.95
N ARG A 224 4.35 -4.02 -18.36
CA ARG A 224 4.57 -2.75 -19.05
C ARG A 224 3.50 -1.73 -18.68
N ARG A 225 3.92 -0.52 -18.28
CA ARG A 225 2.98 0.55 -17.93
C ARG A 225 3.54 1.92 -18.28
N GLN A 226 2.68 2.78 -18.81
CA GLN A 226 2.99 4.19 -19.02
C GLN A 226 2.63 5.02 -17.78
N GLY A 227 3.48 6.02 -17.47
CA GLY A 227 3.23 6.93 -16.36
C GLY A 227 4.35 7.92 -16.15
N GLU A 228 4.51 8.33 -14.89
CA GLU A 228 5.56 9.21 -14.43
C GLU A 228 6.13 8.73 -13.09
N PHE A 229 7.37 9.07 -12.81
CA PHE A 229 8.03 8.83 -11.54
C PHE A 229 8.88 10.03 -11.14
N VAL A 230 9.40 10.05 -9.93
CA VAL A 230 10.27 11.11 -9.41
C VAL A 230 11.66 10.54 -9.15
N VAL A 231 12.68 11.26 -9.57
CA VAL A 231 14.07 11.01 -9.15
C VAL A 231 14.22 11.58 -7.73
N THR A 232 14.73 10.77 -6.81
CA THR A 232 15.07 11.20 -5.45
C THR A 232 16.58 11.21 -5.26
N ALA A 233 17.05 11.74 -4.13
CA ALA A 233 18.48 11.69 -3.80
C ALA A 233 19.01 10.25 -3.68
N ASN A 234 18.15 9.28 -3.34
CA ASN A 234 18.54 7.89 -3.15
C ASN A 234 18.15 6.98 -4.32
N GLY A 235 17.25 7.42 -5.22
CA GLY A 235 16.79 6.55 -6.30
C GLY A 235 15.53 7.06 -6.99
N VAL A 236 14.48 6.23 -7.03
CA VAL A 236 13.23 6.51 -7.75
C VAL A 236 12.01 6.21 -6.91
N GLU A 237 10.95 7.02 -7.06
CA GLU A 237 9.66 6.82 -6.40
C GLU A 237 8.49 7.33 -7.26
N GLY A 238 7.27 7.19 -6.77
CA GLY A 238 6.07 7.71 -7.45
C GLY A 238 5.17 6.62 -8.03
N SER A 239 4.01 7.01 -8.52
CA SER A 239 2.92 6.09 -8.86
C SER A 239 3.29 5.01 -9.87
N LEU A 240 4.14 5.32 -10.83
CA LEU A 240 4.63 4.34 -11.81
C LEU A 240 5.52 3.29 -11.14
N ILE A 241 6.45 3.72 -10.28
CA ILE A 241 7.35 2.82 -9.53
C ILE A 241 6.55 1.95 -8.55
N TYR A 242 5.61 2.56 -7.83
CA TYR A 242 4.78 1.82 -6.87
C TYR A 242 3.94 0.71 -7.51
N ALA A 243 3.52 0.90 -8.77
CA ALA A 243 2.79 -0.13 -9.51
C ALA A 243 3.60 -1.39 -9.81
N PHE A 244 4.93 -1.32 -9.74
CA PHE A 244 5.86 -2.43 -9.93
C PHE A 244 6.54 -2.86 -8.62
N SER A 245 6.11 -2.31 -7.49
CA SER A 245 6.81 -2.45 -6.22
C SER A 245 6.95 -3.92 -5.78
N ALA A 246 5.89 -4.72 -5.87
CA ALA A 246 5.93 -6.13 -5.48
C ALA A 246 6.93 -6.95 -6.33
N PRO A 247 6.82 -7.03 -7.68
CA PRO A 247 7.75 -7.80 -8.48
C PRO A 247 9.21 -7.29 -8.40
N LEU A 248 9.42 -5.99 -8.26
CA LEU A 248 10.78 -5.42 -8.08
C LEU A 248 11.38 -5.83 -6.74
N ARG A 249 10.60 -5.75 -5.66
CA ARG A 249 11.02 -6.20 -4.33
C ARG A 249 11.40 -7.68 -4.34
N GLU A 250 10.57 -8.55 -4.94
CA GLU A 250 10.84 -9.98 -5.01
C GLU A 250 12.12 -10.28 -5.80
N GLN A 251 12.37 -9.59 -6.92
CA GLN A 251 13.62 -9.74 -7.66
C GLN A 251 14.83 -9.30 -6.84
N ILE A 252 14.75 -8.17 -6.13
CA ILE A 252 15.85 -7.70 -5.27
C ILE A 252 16.10 -8.67 -4.12
N LEU A 253 15.06 -9.22 -3.50
CA LEU A 253 15.21 -10.23 -2.46
C LEU A 253 15.86 -11.52 -2.96
N ALA A 254 15.58 -11.92 -4.20
CA ALA A 254 16.11 -13.14 -4.79
C ALA A 254 17.52 -12.97 -5.37
N ALA A 255 17.82 -11.84 -6.04
CA ALA A 255 19.03 -11.63 -6.83
C ALA A 255 19.94 -10.50 -6.30
N GLY A 256 19.52 -9.76 -5.28
CA GLY A 256 20.25 -8.60 -4.76
C GLY A 256 20.04 -7.31 -5.55
N GLU A 257 19.46 -7.40 -6.74
CA GLU A 257 19.13 -6.25 -7.58
C GLU A 257 18.00 -6.56 -8.55
N ALA A 258 17.41 -5.51 -9.13
CA ALA A 258 16.44 -5.61 -10.21
C ALA A 258 16.79 -4.60 -11.31
N THR A 259 16.43 -4.91 -12.54
CA THR A 259 16.59 -3.97 -13.67
C THR A 259 15.24 -3.69 -14.31
N ILE A 260 14.95 -2.41 -14.49
CA ILE A 260 13.82 -1.94 -15.29
C ILE A 260 14.32 -1.32 -16.60
N GLU A 261 13.47 -1.33 -17.62
CA GLU A 261 13.69 -0.64 -18.88
C GLU A 261 12.76 0.56 -19.00
N LEU A 262 13.31 1.72 -19.35
CA LEU A 262 12.58 2.96 -19.53
C LEU A 262 12.53 3.37 -20.99
N ASP A 263 11.32 3.42 -21.57
CA ASP A 263 11.09 4.11 -22.83
C ASP A 263 10.87 5.61 -22.55
N LEU A 264 11.87 6.43 -22.91
CA LEU A 264 11.87 7.87 -22.65
C LEU A 264 11.06 8.67 -23.68
N ALA A 265 10.71 8.04 -24.82
CA ALA A 265 9.96 8.65 -25.92
C ALA A 265 8.82 7.73 -26.41
N PRO A 266 7.82 7.40 -25.57
CA PRO A 266 6.78 6.40 -25.89
C PRO A 266 5.88 6.78 -27.10
N GLY A 267 5.81 8.05 -27.46
CA GLY A 267 5.08 8.53 -28.65
C GLY A 267 5.81 8.32 -29.98
N ARG A 268 7.00 7.70 -29.98
CA ARG A 268 7.80 7.39 -31.16
C ARG A 268 8.22 5.93 -31.15
N ASP A 269 8.13 5.26 -32.27
CA ASP A 269 8.72 3.93 -32.45
C ASP A 269 10.26 3.99 -32.57
N HIS A 270 10.90 2.85 -32.49
CA HIS A 270 12.37 2.75 -32.56
C HIS A 270 12.92 3.24 -33.91
N ALA A 271 12.26 2.90 -35.03
CA ALA A 271 12.73 3.29 -36.37
C ALA A 271 12.72 4.81 -36.54
N ARG A 272 11.68 5.47 -36.08
CA ARG A 272 11.55 6.92 -36.07
C ARG A 272 12.62 7.57 -35.17
N VAL A 273 12.82 7.09 -33.96
CA VAL A 273 13.88 7.59 -33.06
C VAL A 273 15.26 7.45 -33.72
N LEU A 274 15.55 6.28 -34.30
CA LEU A 274 16.82 6.03 -34.99
C LEU A 274 17.02 7.01 -36.14
N THR A 275 16.03 7.20 -36.98
CA THR A 275 16.07 8.17 -38.12
C THR A 275 16.34 9.59 -37.60
N GLU A 276 15.62 10.02 -36.55
CA GLU A 276 15.72 11.38 -35.99
C GLU A 276 17.08 11.63 -35.33
N VAL A 277 17.64 10.68 -34.56
CA VAL A 277 18.94 10.85 -33.90
C VAL A 277 20.13 10.71 -34.90
N SER A 278 19.94 10.00 -36.02
CA SER A 278 20.96 9.83 -37.08
C SER A 278 21.12 11.06 -37.96
N GLN A 279 20.22 12.04 -37.88
CA GLN A 279 20.33 13.27 -38.67
C GLN A 279 21.62 14.05 -38.32
N PRO A 280 22.27 14.71 -39.30
CA PRO A 280 23.45 15.48 -39.02
C PRO A 280 23.25 16.53 -37.93
N ARG A 281 24.10 16.52 -36.93
CA ARG A 281 24.05 17.43 -35.79
C ARG A 281 24.52 18.85 -36.12
N GLY A 282 25.42 18.98 -37.10
CA GLY A 282 26.10 20.23 -37.38
C GLY A 282 26.90 20.70 -36.16
N SER A 283 26.87 21.98 -35.88
CA SER A 283 27.55 22.61 -34.74
C SER A 283 26.80 22.47 -33.40
N ARG A 284 25.62 21.84 -33.39
CA ARG A 284 24.82 21.71 -32.17
C ARG A 284 25.42 20.74 -31.15
N SER A 285 25.25 21.03 -29.87
CA SER A 285 25.54 20.05 -28.80
C SER A 285 24.64 18.83 -28.93
N ILE A 286 25.09 17.69 -28.41
CA ILE A 286 24.25 16.47 -28.39
C ILE A 286 22.93 16.70 -27.63
N SER A 287 22.92 17.49 -26.55
CA SER A 287 21.72 17.84 -25.81
C SER A 287 20.73 18.64 -26.64
N SER A 288 21.20 19.67 -27.36
CA SER A 288 20.36 20.48 -28.24
C SER A 288 19.81 19.64 -29.41
N HIS A 289 20.62 18.70 -29.90
CA HIS A 289 20.21 17.77 -30.95
C HIS A 289 19.08 16.86 -30.45
N LEU A 290 19.26 16.17 -29.31
CA LEU A 290 18.24 15.30 -28.70
C LEU A 290 16.94 16.05 -28.37
N GLN A 291 17.05 17.25 -27.81
CA GLN A 291 15.90 18.09 -27.52
C GLN A 291 15.11 18.43 -28.78
N SER A 292 15.79 18.88 -29.84
CA SER A 292 15.16 19.35 -31.10
C SER A 292 14.58 18.19 -31.92
N LYS A 293 15.19 17.00 -31.90
CA LYS A 293 14.82 15.86 -32.75
C LYS A 293 13.85 14.92 -32.08
N VAL A 294 14.17 14.50 -30.86
CA VAL A 294 13.37 13.46 -30.13
C VAL A 294 12.66 13.98 -28.89
N GLY A 295 12.81 15.27 -28.57
CA GLY A 295 12.17 15.88 -27.40
C GLY A 295 12.79 15.46 -26.07
N ILE A 296 14.00 14.91 -26.07
CA ILE A 296 14.72 14.48 -24.86
C ILE A 296 15.54 15.64 -24.29
N ALA A 297 15.11 16.16 -23.14
CA ALA A 297 15.75 17.27 -22.44
C ALA A 297 15.68 17.09 -20.92
N GLY A 298 16.32 17.97 -20.16
CA GLY A 298 16.26 18.00 -18.69
C GLY A 298 16.64 16.66 -18.07
N VAL A 299 15.83 16.18 -17.13
CA VAL A 299 16.09 14.94 -16.40
C VAL A 299 16.17 13.69 -17.31
N LYS A 300 15.42 13.63 -18.41
CA LYS A 300 15.52 12.51 -19.38
C LYS A 300 16.88 12.47 -20.07
N ALA A 301 17.43 13.62 -20.45
CA ALA A 301 18.78 13.72 -20.99
C ALA A 301 19.86 13.44 -19.93
N GLY A 302 19.55 13.78 -18.67
CA GLY A 302 20.37 13.41 -17.51
C GLY A 302 20.43 11.90 -17.33
N LEU A 303 19.30 11.20 -17.34
CA LEU A 303 19.20 9.74 -17.22
C LEU A 303 20.01 9.02 -18.31
N LEU A 304 19.93 9.48 -19.57
CA LEU A 304 20.77 8.92 -20.64
C LEU A 304 22.27 9.05 -20.32
N ARG A 305 22.72 10.18 -19.77
CA ARG A 305 24.14 10.38 -19.42
C ARG A 305 24.56 9.59 -18.19
N GLU A 306 23.66 9.41 -17.26
CA GLU A 306 23.90 8.64 -16.04
C GLU A 306 24.05 7.13 -16.34
N CYS A 307 23.20 6.62 -17.24
CA CYS A 307 23.13 5.19 -17.52
C CYS A 307 23.96 4.72 -18.72
N LEU A 308 24.46 5.65 -19.58
CA LEU A 308 25.18 5.28 -20.78
C LEU A 308 26.64 5.76 -20.76
N PRO A 309 27.57 4.96 -21.29
CA PRO A 309 28.94 5.42 -21.50
C PRO A 309 29.01 6.49 -22.59
N ALA A 310 30.00 7.36 -22.50
CA ALA A 310 30.11 8.53 -23.37
C ALA A 310 30.16 8.19 -24.88
N ASP A 311 30.75 7.06 -25.24
CA ASP A 311 30.85 6.57 -26.62
C ASP A 311 29.49 6.20 -27.24
N ALA A 312 28.50 5.81 -26.43
CA ALA A 312 27.15 5.50 -26.89
C ALA A 312 26.47 6.69 -27.58
N PHE A 313 26.81 7.92 -27.17
CA PHE A 313 26.29 9.15 -27.80
C PHE A 313 26.82 9.43 -29.20
N GLN A 314 27.90 8.76 -29.64
CA GLN A 314 28.45 8.84 -30.97
C GLN A 314 27.89 7.73 -31.88
N GLN A 315 27.11 6.83 -31.37
CA GLN A 315 26.54 5.66 -32.07
C GLN A 315 25.01 5.78 -32.14
N PRO A 316 24.43 6.30 -33.24
CA PRO A 316 22.97 6.55 -33.32
C PRO A 316 22.12 5.33 -33.03
N ALA A 317 22.54 4.13 -33.44
CA ALA A 317 21.81 2.90 -33.17
C ALA A 317 21.74 2.57 -31.65
N ARG A 318 22.87 2.67 -30.94
CA ARG A 318 22.93 2.48 -29.48
C ARG A 318 22.13 3.54 -28.74
N LEU A 319 22.22 4.79 -29.18
CA LEU A 319 21.50 5.90 -28.58
C LEU A 319 19.97 5.74 -28.76
N ALA A 320 19.53 5.34 -29.97
CA ALA A 320 18.12 5.09 -30.26
C ALA A 320 17.58 3.92 -29.43
N ALA A 321 18.34 2.81 -29.34
CA ALA A 321 17.98 1.67 -28.50
C ALA A 321 17.82 2.09 -27.04
N ALA A 322 18.77 2.86 -26.50
CA ALA A 322 18.70 3.34 -25.11
C ALA A 322 17.55 4.32 -24.86
N ILE A 323 17.21 5.19 -25.81
CA ILE A 323 16.04 6.06 -25.67
C ILE A 323 14.74 5.23 -25.55
N LYS A 324 14.67 4.06 -26.18
CA LYS A 324 13.51 3.18 -26.19
C LYS A 324 13.50 2.12 -25.08
N ALA A 325 14.66 1.77 -24.55
CA ALA A 325 14.82 0.76 -23.50
C ALA A 325 16.06 1.09 -22.66
N LEU A 326 16.01 2.21 -21.92
CA LEU A 326 17.11 2.60 -21.03
C LEU A 326 17.12 1.67 -19.81
N PRO A 327 18.16 0.86 -19.59
CA PRO A 327 18.24 0.02 -18.42
C PRO A 327 18.53 0.88 -17.19
N LEU A 328 17.75 0.67 -16.14
CA LEU A 328 17.95 1.29 -14.83
C LEU A 328 18.03 0.20 -13.76
N ARG A 329 19.17 0.13 -13.08
CA ARG A 329 19.46 -0.83 -12.02
C ARG A 329 18.97 -0.31 -10.68
N LEU A 330 18.18 -1.12 -9.97
CA LEU A 330 17.65 -0.88 -8.65
C LEU A 330 18.34 -1.84 -7.68
N VAL A 331 18.92 -1.35 -6.59
CA VAL A 331 19.79 -2.14 -5.70
C VAL A 331 19.17 -2.45 -4.35
N ALA A 332 18.14 -1.73 -3.93
CA ALA A 332 17.41 -1.98 -2.68
C ALA A 332 16.02 -1.37 -2.74
N THR A 333 15.09 -1.86 -1.91
CA THR A 333 13.86 -1.14 -1.58
C THR A 333 14.16 0.01 -0.64
N ARG A 334 13.40 1.10 -0.71
CA ARG A 334 13.43 2.11 0.36
C ARG A 334 12.91 1.49 1.66
N PRO A 335 13.38 1.99 2.84
CA PRO A 335 12.94 1.50 4.14
C PRO A 335 11.42 1.46 4.27
N ILE A 336 10.91 0.50 5.05
CA ILE A 336 9.47 0.31 5.27
C ILE A 336 8.78 1.56 5.84
N ASP A 337 9.49 2.36 6.62
CA ASP A 337 8.98 3.63 7.18
C ASP A 337 8.71 4.70 6.12
N GLU A 338 9.30 4.58 4.93
CA GLU A 338 9.09 5.47 3.79
C GLU A 338 8.04 4.90 2.82
N ALA A 339 7.69 3.62 2.95
CA ALA A 339 6.74 2.96 2.09
C ALA A 339 5.30 3.43 2.36
N ILE A 340 4.46 3.46 1.32
CA ILE A 340 3.04 3.82 1.47
C ILE A 340 2.30 2.75 2.24
N SER A 341 2.64 1.47 2.05
CA SER A 341 1.99 0.31 2.65
C SER A 341 2.98 -0.79 3.00
N THR A 342 2.47 -1.80 3.68
CA THR A 342 3.21 -2.97 4.14
C THR A 342 2.70 -4.22 3.42
N ALA A 343 3.61 -5.09 2.97
CA ALA A 343 3.34 -6.48 2.63
C ALA A 343 3.72 -7.37 3.80
N GLY A 344 3.20 -8.60 3.86
CA GLY A 344 3.35 -9.48 5.00
C GLY A 344 2.38 -9.17 6.13
N GLY A 345 2.50 -9.88 7.25
CA GLY A 345 1.61 -9.76 8.39
C GLY A 345 1.07 -11.10 8.86
N VAL A 346 -0.04 -11.09 9.60
CA VAL A 346 -0.70 -12.30 10.12
C VAL A 346 -1.21 -13.13 8.93
N ARG A 347 -0.69 -14.35 8.79
CA ARG A 347 -1.07 -15.27 7.71
C ARG A 347 -2.49 -15.75 7.88
N PHE A 348 -3.21 -15.89 6.79
CA PHE A 348 -4.62 -16.33 6.81
C PHE A 348 -4.78 -17.77 7.33
N GLU A 349 -3.77 -18.61 7.22
CA GLU A 349 -3.74 -19.97 7.78
C GLU A 349 -3.78 -19.97 9.32
N GLY A 350 -3.39 -18.88 9.96
CA GLY A 350 -3.48 -18.67 11.42
C GLY A 350 -4.83 -18.14 11.89
N LEU A 351 -5.78 -17.94 10.98
CA LEU A 351 -7.09 -17.37 11.28
C LEU A 351 -8.20 -18.42 11.17
N ALA A 352 -9.07 -18.43 12.18
CA ALA A 352 -10.38 -19.08 12.15
C ALA A 352 -11.43 -18.15 11.51
N ALA A 353 -12.69 -18.61 11.49
CA ALA A 353 -13.82 -17.85 10.95
C ALA A 353 -13.91 -16.43 11.54
N GLY A 354 -14.33 -15.46 10.73
CA GLY A 354 -14.45 -14.06 11.12
C GLY A 354 -13.13 -13.36 11.42
N GLN A 355 -11.98 -13.90 10.96
CA GLN A 355 -10.62 -13.40 11.19
C GLN A 355 -10.16 -13.51 12.65
N MET A 356 -10.69 -14.45 13.42
CA MET A 356 -10.24 -14.76 14.77
C MET A 356 -8.86 -15.45 14.72
N LEU A 357 -7.92 -15.06 15.59
CA LEU A 357 -6.66 -15.78 15.75
C LEU A 357 -6.93 -17.18 16.30
N ALA A 358 -6.51 -18.22 15.57
CA ALA A 358 -6.73 -19.61 16.00
C ALA A 358 -6.02 -19.93 17.31
N SER A 359 -4.82 -19.38 17.53
CA SER A 359 -4.03 -19.56 18.75
C SER A 359 -4.48 -18.67 19.93
N VAL A 360 -5.33 -17.66 19.70
CA VAL A 360 -5.80 -16.72 20.74
C VAL A 360 -7.32 -16.48 20.57
N PRO A 361 -8.17 -17.42 21.03
CA PRO A 361 -9.63 -17.32 20.87
C PRO A 361 -10.20 -16.03 21.44
N GLY A 362 -11.12 -15.39 20.69
CA GLY A 362 -11.74 -14.11 21.03
C GLY A 362 -10.88 -12.89 20.64
N VAL A 363 -9.73 -13.10 20.00
CA VAL A 363 -8.90 -12.02 19.41
C VAL A 363 -8.97 -12.12 17.89
N PHE A 364 -9.29 -11.01 17.22
CA PHE A 364 -9.52 -10.90 15.79
C PHE A 364 -8.51 -9.95 15.15
N CYS A 365 -8.20 -10.12 13.88
CA CYS A 365 -7.30 -9.26 13.14
C CYS A 365 -7.99 -8.60 11.94
N ALA A 366 -7.63 -7.34 11.62
CA ALA A 366 -8.17 -6.62 10.47
C ALA A 366 -7.17 -5.61 9.89
N GLY A 367 -7.38 -5.28 8.63
CA GLY A 367 -6.61 -4.26 7.92
C GLY A 367 -5.24 -4.73 7.45
N GLU A 368 -4.33 -3.78 7.29
CA GLU A 368 -2.97 -3.96 6.75
C GLU A 368 -2.06 -4.83 7.65
N ARG A 369 -2.54 -5.29 8.79
CA ARG A 369 -1.86 -6.26 9.64
C ARG A 369 -1.95 -7.70 9.13
N LEU A 370 -2.95 -8.00 8.30
CA LEU A 370 -3.12 -9.30 7.64
C LEU A 370 -2.12 -9.42 6.48
N ASP A 371 -1.70 -10.64 6.18
CA ASP A 371 -0.73 -10.93 5.11
C ASP A 371 -1.34 -10.76 3.72
N TRP A 372 -1.41 -9.52 3.28
CA TRP A 372 -1.83 -9.14 1.93
C TRP A 372 -1.22 -7.79 1.52
N GLU A 373 -1.13 -7.57 0.23
CA GLU A 373 -0.78 -6.28 -0.35
C GLU A 373 -1.63 -5.97 -1.58
N ALA A 374 -1.67 -4.70 -1.97
CA ALA A 374 -2.33 -4.26 -3.19
C ALA A 374 -1.64 -2.99 -3.71
N PRO A 375 -1.72 -2.69 -5.01
CA PRO A 375 -1.19 -1.44 -5.56
C PRO A 375 -1.93 -0.22 -5.02
N THR A 376 -1.34 0.97 -5.21
CA THR A 376 -2.07 2.23 -4.97
C THR A 376 -3.25 2.37 -5.94
N GLY A 377 -4.34 2.98 -5.49
CA GLY A 377 -5.53 3.14 -6.34
C GLY A 377 -6.86 2.97 -5.59
N GLY A 378 -6.83 2.99 -4.24
CA GLY A 378 -8.01 2.81 -3.39
C GLY A 378 -8.19 1.38 -2.88
N TYR A 379 -7.48 0.40 -3.45
CA TYR A 379 -7.57 -1.02 -3.08
C TYR A 379 -7.24 -1.26 -1.61
N LEU A 380 -6.15 -0.66 -1.12
CA LEU A 380 -5.71 -0.79 0.28
C LEU A 380 -6.78 -0.32 1.27
N LEU A 381 -7.40 0.82 1.01
CA LEU A 381 -8.47 1.33 1.88
C LEU A 381 -9.70 0.44 1.82
N THR A 382 -10.13 0.02 0.62
CA THR A 382 -11.30 -0.86 0.47
C THR A 382 -11.11 -2.16 1.24
N ALA A 383 -9.96 -2.83 1.14
CA ALA A 383 -9.69 -4.05 1.91
C ALA A 383 -9.60 -3.78 3.43
N CYS A 384 -9.06 -2.64 3.84
CA CYS A 384 -9.08 -2.26 5.26
C CYS A 384 -10.51 -2.10 5.78
N PHE A 385 -11.39 -1.46 5.03
CA PHE A 385 -12.82 -1.33 5.40
C PHE A 385 -13.49 -2.70 5.41
N ALA A 386 -13.35 -3.49 4.34
CA ALA A 386 -13.96 -4.81 4.21
C ALA A 386 -13.51 -5.78 5.32
N SER A 387 -12.20 -5.85 5.59
CA SER A 387 -11.67 -6.70 6.67
C SER A 387 -12.10 -6.23 8.05
N GLY A 388 -12.23 -4.92 8.28
CA GLY A 388 -12.77 -4.37 9.51
C GLY A 388 -14.22 -4.80 9.75
N ARG A 389 -15.06 -4.79 8.72
CA ARG A 389 -16.44 -5.32 8.78
C ARG A 389 -16.45 -6.80 9.09
N THR A 390 -15.63 -7.58 8.40
CA THR A 390 -15.55 -9.04 8.61
C THR A 390 -15.13 -9.36 10.04
N ALA A 391 -14.14 -8.67 10.59
CA ALA A 391 -13.72 -8.87 11.98
C ALA A 391 -14.80 -8.44 12.99
N GLY A 392 -15.48 -7.31 12.73
CA GLY A 392 -16.61 -6.86 13.56
C GLY A 392 -17.75 -7.89 13.58
N ALA A 393 -18.16 -8.40 12.41
CA ALA A 393 -19.16 -9.47 12.31
C ALA A 393 -18.69 -10.77 12.99
N GLY A 394 -17.39 -11.10 12.85
CA GLY A 394 -16.79 -12.24 13.55
C GLY A 394 -16.89 -12.13 15.08
N VAL A 395 -16.64 -10.95 15.62
CA VAL A 395 -16.81 -10.68 17.06
C VAL A 395 -18.26 -10.83 17.49
N LEU A 396 -19.23 -10.30 16.74
CA LEU A 396 -20.65 -10.45 17.06
C LEU A 396 -21.06 -11.93 17.06
N ALA A 397 -20.60 -12.71 16.08
CA ALA A 397 -20.85 -14.15 16.03
C ALA A 397 -20.19 -14.90 17.20
N TRP A 398 -18.98 -14.52 17.58
CA TRP A 398 -18.28 -15.06 18.75
C TRP A 398 -19.06 -14.81 20.04
N LEU A 399 -19.47 -13.56 20.29
CA LEU A 399 -20.21 -13.19 21.48
C LEU A 399 -21.61 -13.88 21.55
N ALA A 400 -22.19 -14.18 20.39
CA ALA A 400 -23.42 -14.95 20.28
C ALA A 400 -23.20 -16.49 20.40
N GLY A 401 -21.97 -16.96 20.64
CA GLY A 401 -21.66 -18.40 20.74
C GLY A 401 -21.73 -19.16 19.41
N ARG A 402 -21.64 -18.47 18.27
CA ARG A 402 -21.82 -19.06 16.92
C ARG A 402 -20.50 -19.32 16.15
N VAL A 403 -19.34 -19.00 16.72
CA VAL A 403 -18.04 -19.21 16.05
C VAL A 403 -17.48 -20.58 16.43
N PRO A 404 -17.30 -21.52 15.48
CA PRO A 404 -16.59 -22.77 15.73
C PRO A 404 -15.09 -22.52 16.00
N LEU A 405 -14.53 -23.25 16.96
CA LEU A 405 -13.09 -23.20 17.29
C LEU A 405 -12.21 -24.00 16.31
N SER A 406 -12.78 -24.66 15.30
CA SER A 406 -12.04 -25.50 14.35
C SER A 406 -11.39 -24.68 13.22
N LEU A 407 -10.12 -24.97 12.92
CA LEU A 407 -9.43 -24.49 11.74
C LEU A 407 -10.10 -25.03 10.45
N PRO A 408 -10.27 -24.20 9.40
CA PRO A 408 -10.65 -24.74 8.09
C PRO A 408 -9.45 -25.54 7.52
N GLY A 409 -9.62 -26.86 7.39
CA GLY A 409 -8.79 -27.70 6.52
C GLY A 409 -7.65 -28.49 7.15
N SER A 410 -7.99 -29.51 7.95
CA SER A 410 -7.19 -30.73 8.02
C SER A 410 -7.97 -31.89 7.36
N GLY A 411 -8.47 -31.65 6.17
CA GLY A 411 -8.99 -32.69 5.29
C GLY A 411 -7.86 -33.30 4.48
N VAL A 412 -7.02 -34.13 5.11
CA VAL A 412 -6.30 -35.19 4.40
C VAL A 412 -7.28 -36.36 4.43
N GLY A 413 -8.03 -36.52 3.36
CA GLY A 413 -8.75 -37.75 3.08
C GLY A 413 -7.79 -38.85 2.65
N PRO A 414 -8.17 -40.12 2.85
CA PRO A 414 -7.31 -41.28 2.64
C PRO A 414 -6.91 -41.50 1.18
#